data_d11732c4cf1bd834063d5e6956565f20
#
_entry.id   d11732c4cf1bd834063d5e6956565f20
#
_cell.length_a   1.000
_cell.length_b   1.000
_cell.length_c   1.000
_cell.angle_alpha   90.00
_cell.angle_beta   90.00
_cell.angle_gamma   90.00
#
_symmetry.space_group_name_H-M   'P 1'
#
loop_
_entity.id
_entity.type
_entity.pdbx_description
1 polymer ?
#
loop_
_entity_poly.entity_id
_entity_poly.type
_entity_poly.pdbx_seq_one_letter_code
_entity_poly.pdbx_strand_id
1 'polypeptide(L)'
;MGIAVMAASMGFAQAKNETAAPGAAEALADVRRAIDKGNAQWSEGWAKGDAAMVAAIFADDGVQLAGSGKLIKGRQQIMERQKAAMQGSDPGVKVTVTTVNVWLDGDVAYETGKYKYEYTEKGKPGKDEGRYVTIWKRQKDDSWKLTMDMGVPQD
;
A
#
# COMPACT_ATOMS: atom_id res chain seq x y z
N MET A 1 50.86 7.47 39.79
CA MET A 1 50.20 7.85 38.52
C MET A 1 48.93 7.04 38.41
N GLY A 2 47.76 7.63 38.76
CA GLY A 2 46.46 6.99 38.69
C GLY A 2 45.71 7.54 37.48
N ILE A 3 45.27 6.65 36.59
CA ILE A 3 44.42 6.99 35.43
C ILE A 3 42.98 6.84 35.89
N ALA A 4 42.27 7.95 35.98
CA ALA A 4 40.84 7.99 36.24
C ALA A 4 40.08 7.67 34.92
N VAL A 5 39.37 6.56 34.90
CA VAL A 5 38.43 6.21 33.82
C VAL A 5 37.09 6.90 34.09
N MET A 6 36.76 7.92 33.33
CA MET A 6 35.42 8.49 33.32
C MET A 6 34.48 7.61 32.52
N ALA A 7 33.53 6.97 33.19
CA ALA A 7 32.42 6.29 32.56
C ALA A 7 31.35 7.33 32.16
N ALA A 8 31.24 7.58 30.85
CA ALA A 8 30.14 8.36 30.31
C ALA A 8 28.88 7.48 30.25
N SER A 9 27.92 7.75 31.15
CA SER A 9 26.59 7.15 31.09
C SER A 9 25.81 7.77 29.93
N MET A 10 25.66 7.03 28.81
CA MET A 10 24.69 7.38 27.77
C MET A 10 23.28 7.12 28.32
N GLY A 11 22.61 8.17 28.72
CA GLY A 11 21.19 8.13 29.03
C GLY A 11 20.41 7.90 27.74
N PHE A 12 19.81 6.71 27.59
CA PHE A 12 18.78 6.49 26.58
C PHE A 12 17.57 7.36 26.95
N ALA A 13 17.33 8.38 26.14
CA ALA A 13 16.11 9.16 26.23
C ALA A 13 14.93 8.21 25.94
N GLN A 14 14.17 7.92 26.96
CA GLN A 14 12.93 7.17 26.88
C GLN A 14 11.96 8.02 26.04
N ALA A 15 11.58 7.51 24.85
CA ALA A 15 10.58 8.16 24.00
C ALA A 15 9.31 8.34 24.85
N LYS A 16 8.95 9.60 25.12
CA LYS A 16 7.68 9.93 25.74
C LYS A 16 6.58 9.40 24.83
N ASN A 17 5.71 8.58 25.36
CA ASN A 17 4.42 8.25 24.75
C ASN A 17 3.63 9.57 24.70
N GLU A 18 3.78 10.34 23.63
CA GLU A 18 2.89 11.45 23.33
C GLU A 18 1.53 10.84 23.00
N THR A 19 0.59 10.98 23.92
CA THR A 19 -0.83 10.75 23.64
C THR A 19 -1.19 11.64 22.46
N ALA A 20 -1.46 11.02 21.30
CA ALA A 20 -1.86 11.75 20.09
C ALA A 20 -3.00 12.71 20.43
N ALA A 21 -2.90 13.96 19.96
CA ALA A 21 -3.96 14.96 20.14
C ALA A 21 -5.30 14.38 19.65
N PRO A 22 -6.44 14.68 20.29
CA PRO A 22 -7.74 14.08 19.96
C PRO A 22 -8.08 14.10 18.47
N GLY A 23 -7.73 15.18 17.74
CA GLY A 23 -7.91 15.28 16.29
C GLY A 23 -6.99 14.38 15.45
N ALA A 24 -5.82 14.00 15.96
CA ALA A 24 -4.88 13.14 15.22
C ALA A 24 -5.37 11.67 15.15
N ALA A 25 -6.01 11.19 16.22
CA ALA A 25 -6.59 9.85 16.22
C ALA A 25 -7.77 9.73 15.24
N GLU A 26 -8.62 10.77 15.18
CA GLU A 26 -9.74 10.85 14.25
C GLU A 26 -9.24 10.91 12.79
N ALA A 27 -8.27 11.77 12.50
CA ALA A 27 -7.67 11.88 11.18
C ALA A 27 -7.03 10.55 10.72
N LEU A 28 -6.37 9.81 11.62
CA LEU A 28 -5.83 8.49 11.31
C LEU A 28 -6.94 7.47 11.04
N ALA A 29 -8.05 7.54 11.77
CA ALA A 29 -9.19 6.66 11.54
C ALA A 29 -9.87 6.96 10.19
N ASP A 30 -9.95 8.23 9.79
CA ASP A 30 -10.50 8.65 8.50
C ASP A 30 -9.67 8.13 7.33
N VAL A 31 -8.36 8.33 7.38
CA VAL A 31 -7.49 7.82 6.32
C VAL A 31 -7.49 6.29 6.26
N ARG A 32 -7.56 5.61 7.39
CA ARG A 32 -7.69 4.14 7.40
C ARG A 32 -8.95 3.67 6.68
N ARG A 33 -10.09 4.32 6.91
CA ARG A 33 -11.33 4.01 6.18
C ARG A 33 -11.18 4.23 4.66
N ALA A 34 -10.50 5.28 4.25
CA ALA A 34 -10.23 5.54 2.84
C ALA A 34 -9.31 4.48 2.21
N ILE A 35 -8.27 4.06 2.92
CA ILE A 35 -7.36 2.99 2.51
C ILE A 35 -8.11 1.66 2.39
N ASP A 36 -8.90 1.29 3.41
CA ASP A 36 -9.68 0.05 3.41
C ASP A 36 -10.66 0.00 2.22
N LYS A 37 -11.30 1.14 1.91
CA LYS A 37 -12.16 1.27 0.73
C LYS A 37 -11.37 1.08 -0.57
N GLY A 38 -10.19 1.68 -0.70
CA GLY A 38 -9.32 1.51 -1.85
C GLY A 38 -8.85 0.07 -2.03
N ASN A 39 -8.45 -0.59 -0.94
CA ASN A 39 -8.03 -1.99 -0.94
C ASN A 39 -9.19 -2.94 -1.30
N ALA A 40 -10.40 -2.67 -0.83
CA ALA A 40 -11.60 -3.40 -1.23
C ALA A 40 -11.90 -3.20 -2.73
N GLN A 41 -11.78 -1.98 -3.24
CA GLN A 41 -11.96 -1.67 -4.67
C GLN A 41 -10.90 -2.37 -5.53
N TRP A 42 -9.66 -2.48 -5.07
CA TRP A 42 -8.60 -3.26 -5.72
C TRP A 42 -9.03 -4.72 -5.88
N SER A 43 -9.43 -5.35 -4.77
CA SER A 43 -9.83 -6.76 -4.74
C SER A 43 -11.05 -7.01 -5.63
N GLU A 44 -12.05 -6.12 -5.59
CA GLU A 44 -13.25 -6.20 -6.41
C GLU A 44 -12.95 -6.03 -7.90
N GLY A 45 -12.09 -5.07 -8.27
CA GLY A 45 -11.68 -4.84 -9.65
C GLY A 45 -10.99 -6.07 -10.26
N TRP A 46 -10.11 -6.72 -9.50
CA TRP A 46 -9.48 -7.97 -9.92
C TRP A 46 -10.49 -9.11 -10.06
N ALA A 47 -11.41 -9.28 -9.11
CA ALA A 47 -12.44 -10.32 -9.18
C ALA A 47 -13.36 -10.16 -10.41
N LYS A 48 -13.60 -8.92 -10.84
CA LYS A 48 -14.41 -8.57 -12.01
C LYS A 48 -13.64 -8.49 -13.33
N GLY A 49 -12.30 -8.51 -13.29
CA GLY A 49 -11.47 -8.22 -14.46
C GLY A 49 -11.56 -6.75 -14.90
N ASP A 50 -11.91 -5.84 -13.99
CA ASP A 50 -12.09 -4.41 -14.26
C ASP A 50 -10.83 -3.62 -13.91
N ALA A 51 -9.94 -3.48 -14.89
CA ALA A 51 -8.70 -2.73 -14.74
C ALA A 51 -8.94 -1.22 -14.52
N ALA A 52 -10.05 -0.67 -15.04
CA ALA A 52 -10.38 0.73 -14.82
C ALA A 52 -10.78 0.99 -13.36
N MET A 53 -11.52 0.06 -12.75
CA MET A 53 -11.86 0.11 -11.33
C MET A 53 -10.60 0.10 -10.47
N VAL A 54 -9.62 -0.75 -10.77
CA VAL A 54 -8.33 -0.80 -10.06
C VAL A 54 -7.56 0.50 -10.26
N ALA A 55 -7.44 0.98 -11.47
CA ALA A 55 -6.70 2.20 -11.78
C ALA A 55 -7.31 3.46 -11.15
N ALA A 56 -8.62 3.50 -10.95
CA ALA A 56 -9.33 4.64 -10.35
C ALA A 56 -8.92 4.94 -8.89
N ILE A 57 -8.26 4.00 -8.21
CA ILE A 57 -7.70 4.18 -6.87
C ILE A 57 -6.51 5.15 -6.92
N PHE A 58 -5.76 5.16 -8.03
CA PHE A 58 -4.57 5.98 -8.17
C PHE A 58 -4.89 7.45 -8.48
N ALA A 59 -4.00 8.33 -8.05
CA ALA A 59 -3.93 9.70 -8.56
C ALA A 59 -3.57 9.69 -10.06
N ASP A 60 -3.83 10.80 -10.78
CA ASP A 60 -3.55 10.89 -12.22
C ASP A 60 -2.06 10.67 -12.54
N ASP A 61 -1.18 11.17 -11.66
CA ASP A 61 0.27 11.06 -11.70
C ASP A 61 0.82 9.88 -10.88
N GLY A 62 -0.05 8.99 -10.42
CA GLY A 62 0.31 7.85 -9.59
C GLY A 62 1.40 6.96 -10.21
N VAL A 63 2.16 6.31 -9.37
CA VAL A 63 3.31 5.49 -9.75
C VAL A 63 3.16 4.08 -9.19
N GLN A 64 3.45 3.07 -10.00
CA GLN A 64 3.53 1.69 -9.56
C GLN A 64 4.91 1.12 -9.87
N LEU A 65 5.59 0.56 -8.85
CA LEU A 65 6.81 -0.21 -9.03
C LEU A 65 6.45 -1.69 -9.12
N ALA A 66 6.60 -2.26 -10.30
CA ALA A 66 6.36 -3.69 -10.52
C ALA A 66 7.44 -4.55 -9.86
N GLY A 67 7.13 -5.80 -9.48
CA GLY A 67 8.08 -6.75 -8.94
C GLY A 67 9.30 -7.03 -9.85
N SER A 68 9.17 -6.77 -11.16
CA SER A 68 10.28 -6.80 -12.14
C SER A 68 11.23 -5.59 -12.04
N GLY A 69 10.98 -4.63 -11.15
CA GLY A 69 11.71 -3.36 -11.05
C GLY A 69 11.25 -2.29 -12.06
N LYS A 70 10.28 -2.58 -12.94
CA LYS A 70 9.76 -1.60 -13.89
C LYS A 70 8.89 -0.57 -13.19
N LEU A 71 9.20 0.71 -13.40
CA LEU A 71 8.41 1.83 -12.94
C LEU A 71 7.36 2.20 -13.99
N ILE A 72 6.10 2.24 -13.56
CA ILE A 72 4.93 2.58 -14.38
C ILE A 72 4.37 3.88 -13.84
N LYS A 73 4.23 4.90 -14.69
CA LYS A 73 3.82 6.24 -14.30
C LYS A 73 2.52 6.63 -14.98
N GLY A 74 1.61 7.17 -14.17
CA GLY A 74 0.33 7.68 -14.61
C GLY A 74 -0.77 6.61 -14.62
N ARG A 75 -1.97 7.03 -14.20
CA ARG A 75 -3.16 6.16 -14.06
C ARG A 75 -3.47 5.37 -15.32
N GLN A 76 -3.34 5.99 -16.50
CA GLN A 76 -3.63 5.33 -17.76
C GLN A 76 -2.70 4.13 -18.01
N GLN A 77 -1.39 4.31 -17.82
CA GLN A 77 -0.42 3.23 -18.01
C GLN A 77 -0.56 2.14 -16.95
N ILE A 78 -0.92 2.53 -15.71
CA ILE A 78 -1.25 1.57 -14.65
C ILE A 78 -2.46 0.74 -15.06
N MET A 79 -3.53 1.36 -15.59
CA MET A 79 -4.72 0.66 -16.10
C MET A 79 -4.37 -0.34 -17.19
N GLU A 80 -3.58 0.05 -18.17
CA GLU A 80 -3.15 -0.84 -19.27
C GLU A 80 -2.34 -2.04 -18.76
N ARG A 81 -1.44 -1.79 -17.78
CA ARG A 81 -0.70 -2.86 -17.13
C ARG A 81 -1.63 -3.82 -16.37
N GLN A 82 -2.58 -3.31 -15.61
CA GLN A 82 -3.55 -4.15 -14.87
C GLN A 82 -4.39 -4.97 -15.85
N LYS A 83 -4.85 -4.35 -16.94
CA LYS A 83 -5.60 -5.04 -18.00
C LYS A 83 -4.80 -6.18 -18.61
N ALA A 84 -3.53 -5.95 -18.93
CA ALA A 84 -2.65 -6.99 -19.47
C ALA A 84 -2.41 -8.13 -18.47
N ALA A 85 -2.23 -7.81 -17.18
CA ALA A 85 -2.06 -8.80 -16.12
C ALA A 85 -3.33 -9.66 -15.93
N MET A 86 -4.51 -9.05 -15.96
CA MET A 86 -5.80 -9.74 -15.85
C MET A 86 -6.07 -10.69 -17.02
N GLN A 87 -5.59 -10.35 -18.23
CA GLN A 87 -5.72 -11.22 -19.41
C GLN A 87 -4.87 -12.48 -19.33
N GLY A 88 -3.86 -12.53 -18.47
CA GLY A 88 -3.01 -13.70 -18.24
C GLY A 88 -3.62 -14.77 -17.33
N SER A 89 -4.76 -14.47 -16.70
CA SER A 89 -5.44 -15.37 -15.77
C SER A 89 -6.84 -15.73 -16.25
N ASP A 90 -7.33 -16.89 -15.85
CA ASP A 90 -8.73 -17.25 -16.04
C ASP A 90 -9.62 -16.32 -15.17
N PRO A 91 -10.90 -16.10 -15.51
CA PRO A 91 -11.80 -15.28 -14.72
C PRO A 91 -11.93 -15.75 -13.26
N GLY A 92 -12.15 -14.82 -12.34
CA GLY A 92 -12.40 -15.15 -10.93
C GLY A 92 -11.16 -15.12 -10.04
N VAL A 93 -10.17 -14.31 -10.39
CA VAL A 93 -9.02 -14.06 -9.50
C VAL A 93 -9.50 -13.51 -8.17
N LYS A 94 -9.11 -14.19 -7.08
CA LYS A 94 -9.38 -13.73 -5.72
C LYS A 94 -8.17 -13.00 -5.18
N VAL A 95 -8.36 -11.74 -4.82
CA VAL A 95 -7.32 -10.92 -4.19
C VAL A 95 -7.69 -10.62 -2.75
N THR A 96 -6.76 -10.88 -1.84
CA THR A 96 -6.85 -10.50 -0.44
C THR A 96 -5.76 -9.47 -0.15
N VAL A 97 -6.14 -8.29 0.27
CA VAL A 97 -5.24 -7.23 0.74
C VAL A 97 -5.45 -7.05 2.24
N THR A 98 -4.38 -7.07 3.00
CA THR A 98 -4.43 -6.92 4.46
C THR A 98 -3.48 -5.81 4.88
N THR A 99 -4.05 -4.68 5.32
CA THR A 99 -3.30 -3.57 5.92
C THR A 99 -2.70 -4.02 7.25
N VAL A 100 -1.41 -3.78 7.44
CA VAL A 100 -0.68 -4.08 8.70
C VAL A 100 -0.47 -2.80 9.49
N ASN A 101 0.13 -1.78 8.87
CA ASN A 101 0.37 -0.49 9.52
C ASN A 101 -0.06 0.66 8.64
N VAL A 102 -0.51 1.74 9.27
CA VAL A 102 -0.76 3.03 8.64
C VAL A 102 -0.16 4.13 9.49
N TRP A 103 0.62 5.00 8.86
CA TRP A 103 1.14 6.24 9.44
C TRP A 103 0.59 7.42 8.67
N LEU A 104 0.24 8.48 9.37
CA LEU A 104 -0.29 9.71 8.80
C LEU A 104 0.65 10.87 9.12
N ASP A 105 1.02 11.63 8.09
CA ASP A 105 1.77 12.86 8.18
C ASP A 105 1.10 13.94 7.31
N GLY A 106 0.30 14.79 7.94
CA GLY A 106 -0.50 15.79 7.24
C GLY A 106 -1.44 15.17 6.20
N ASP A 107 -1.22 15.51 4.93
CA ASP A 107 -2.00 15.04 3.78
C ASP A 107 -1.40 13.80 3.10
N VAL A 108 -0.42 13.16 3.74
CA VAL A 108 0.25 11.95 3.23
C VAL A 108 0.09 10.82 4.24
N ALA A 109 -0.30 9.65 3.77
CA ALA A 109 -0.32 8.43 4.56
C ALA A 109 0.55 7.36 3.94
N TYR A 110 1.20 6.60 4.79
CA TYR A 110 2.03 5.46 4.43
C TYR A 110 1.35 4.20 4.94
N GLU A 111 1.21 3.23 4.07
CA GLU A 111 0.61 1.95 4.41
C GLU A 111 1.59 0.83 4.11
N THR A 112 1.65 -0.15 5.01
CA THR A 112 2.29 -1.44 4.73
C THR A 112 1.30 -2.56 4.95
N GLY A 113 1.42 -3.61 4.16
CA GLY A 113 0.50 -4.72 4.26
C GLY A 113 1.01 -6.00 3.61
N LYS A 114 0.07 -6.92 3.45
CA LYS A 114 0.26 -8.20 2.77
C LYS A 114 -0.78 -8.34 1.68
N TYR A 115 -0.39 -8.94 0.57
CA TYR A 115 -1.30 -9.32 -0.48
C TYR A 115 -1.22 -10.81 -0.75
N LYS A 116 -2.33 -11.36 -1.26
CA LYS A 116 -2.43 -12.71 -1.78
C LYS A 116 -3.34 -12.71 -2.98
N TYR A 117 -2.86 -13.24 -4.11
CA TYR A 117 -3.63 -13.54 -5.29
C TYR A 117 -3.81 -15.06 -5.37
N GLU A 118 -5.05 -15.51 -5.55
CA GLU A 118 -5.41 -16.89 -5.87
C GLU A 118 -6.08 -16.87 -7.23
N TYR A 119 -5.53 -17.58 -8.19
CA TYR A 119 -5.97 -17.54 -9.59
C TYR A 119 -5.90 -18.91 -10.24
N THR A 120 -6.48 -19.03 -11.42
CA THR A 120 -6.33 -20.19 -12.27
C THR A 120 -5.68 -19.73 -13.58
N GLU A 121 -4.76 -20.50 -14.10
CA GLU A 121 -4.14 -20.29 -15.41
C GLU A 121 -4.19 -21.59 -16.19
N LYS A 122 -4.90 -21.60 -17.33
CA LYS A 122 -5.11 -22.81 -18.16
C LYS A 122 -5.63 -24.00 -17.35
N GLY A 123 -6.58 -23.72 -16.44
CA GLY A 123 -7.20 -24.72 -15.57
C GLY A 123 -6.34 -25.19 -14.39
N LYS A 124 -5.16 -24.61 -14.17
CA LYS A 124 -4.29 -24.96 -13.04
C LYS A 124 -4.34 -23.85 -11.99
N PRO A 125 -4.51 -24.20 -10.69
CA PRO A 125 -4.49 -23.23 -9.62
C PRO A 125 -3.08 -22.63 -9.46
N GLY A 126 -3.03 -21.32 -9.27
CA GLY A 126 -1.83 -20.54 -8.97
C GLY A 126 -2.05 -19.63 -7.77
N LYS A 127 -0.95 -19.22 -7.16
CA LYS A 127 -0.92 -18.31 -6.03
C LYS A 127 0.28 -17.38 -6.16
N ASP A 128 0.08 -16.11 -5.85
CA ASP A 128 1.13 -15.11 -5.67
C ASP A 128 0.84 -14.35 -4.38
N GLU A 129 1.84 -14.20 -3.53
CA GLU A 129 1.70 -13.51 -2.25
C GLU A 129 2.97 -12.74 -1.91
N GLY A 130 2.80 -11.71 -1.11
CA GLY A 130 3.92 -10.86 -0.71
C GLY A 130 3.52 -9.76 0.25
N ARG A 131 4.40 -8.80 0.35
CA ARG A 131 4.23 -7.57 1.12
C ARG A 131 4.13 -6.38 0.19
N TYR A 132 3.55 -5.29 0.67
CA TYR A 132 3.51 -4.05 -0.09
C TYR A 132 3.78 -2.85 0.80
N VAL A 133 4.20 -1.79 0.17
CA VAL A 133 4.25 -0.43 0.71
C VAL A 133 3.51 0.47 -0.26
N THR A 134 2.61 1.29 0.27
CA THR A 134 1.86 2.27 -0.52
C THR A 134 1.93 3.65 0.12
N ILE A 135 1.85 4.67 -0.72
CA ILE A 135 1.75 6.07 -0.31
C ILE A 135 0.43 6.62 -0.84
N TRP A 136 -0.37 7.14 0.07
CA TRP A 136 -1.64 7.78 -0.20
C TRP A 136 -1.52 9.28 0.03
N LYS A 137 -2.21 10.06 -0.78
CA LYS A 137 -2.23 11.51 -0.65
C LYS A 137 -3.65 12.04 -0.69
N ARG A 138 -3.96 12.96 0.24
CA ARG A 138 -5.23 13.69 0.22
C ARG A 138 -5.25 14.61 -0.99
N GLN A 139 -6.35 14.60 -1.72
CA GLN A 139 -6.59 15.44 -2.87
C GLN A 139 -7.30 16.75 -2.44
N LYS A 140 -7.43 17.68 -3.36
CA LYS A 140 -8.11 18.97 -3.11
C LYS A 140 -9.60 18.83 -2.78
N ASP A 141 -10.21 17.71 -3.15
CA ASP A 141 -11.60 17.34 -2.86
C ASP A 141 -11.74 16.47 -1.62
N ASP A 142 -10.72 16.46 -0.76
CA ASP A 142 -10.60 15.64 0.45
C ASP A 142 -10.61 14.12 0.24
N SER A 143 -10.68 13.65 -1.00
CA SER A 143 -10.49 12.22 -1.28
C SER A 143 -9.03 11.79 -1.11
N TRP A 144 -8.82 10.54 -0.77
CA TRP A 144 -7.48 9.94 -0.72
C TRP A 144 -7.22 9.13 -1.98
N LYS A 145 -6.06 9.34 -2.59
CA LYS A 145 -5.62 8.61 -3.78
C LYS A 145 -4.24 7.99 -3.55
N LEU A 146 -4.07 6.82 -4.13
CA LEU A 146 -2.80 6.11 -4.15
C LEU A 146 -1.83 6.83 -5.10
N THR A 147 -0.70 7.29 -4.57
CA THR A 147 0.32 7.99 -5.36
C THR A 147 1.53 7.11 -5.66
N MET A 148 1.78 6.11 -4.82
CA MET A 148 2.80 5.11 -5.06
C MET A 148 2.34 3.75 -4.55
N ASP A 149 2.58 2.72 -5.34
CA ASP A 149 2.38 1.32 -4.97
C ASP A 149 3.62 0.51 -5.30
N MET A 150 4.08 -0.27 -4.33
CA MET A 150 5.24 -1.15 -4.46
C MET A 150 4.95 -2.49 -3.80
N GLY A 151 4.79 -3.53 -4.61
CA GLY A 151 4.68 -4.91 -4.15
C GLY A 151 6.05 -5.60 -4.14
N VAL A 152 6.31 -6.36 -3.08
CA VAL A 152 7.49 -7.23 -2.96
C VAL A 152 7.00 -8.67 -2.84
N PRO A 153 7.17 -9.51 -3.87
CA PRO A 153 6.81 -10.92 -3.79
C PRO A 153 7.55 -11.63 -2.66
N GLN A 154 6.93 -12.64 -2.09
CA GLN A 154 7.63 -13.61 -1.25
C GLN A 154 8.22 -14.70 -2.14
N ASP A 155 9.48 -15.05 -1.90
CA ASP A 155 10.18 -16.18 -2.50
C ASP A 155 9.55 -17.52 -2.10
#